data_faceb962534b85d7a4d0d2acc3eb6213
#
_entry.id   faceb962534b85d7a4d0d2acc3eb6213
#
_cell.length_a   1.000
_cell.length_b   1.000
_cell.length_c   1.000
_cell.angle_alpha   90.00
_cell.angle_beta   90.00
_cell.angle_gamma   90.00
#
_symmetry.space_group_name_H-M   'P 1'
#
loop_
_entity.id
_entity.type
_entity.pdbx_description
1 polymer ?
#
loop_
_entity_poly.entity_id
_entity_poly.type
_entity_poly.pdbx_seq_one_letter_code
_entity_poly.pdbx_strand_id
1 'polypeptide(L)'
;MASTSTVIDVSRWIDEHKVAPFVMRLVALGFFITLFDGYDITAASFAAPSLVKAWHVSPSALGPMFSASLFGMLIGAPLLGYVGDRYGRRRAIVLSTVIFGIFTWLAASSAGLGGLTLLRFLAGIGIGGLLPNVIALTAEYAPRNYRATLVIVMFTGVSFGGSLPGAIAARLVPQYGWQSLFVVGGILPILVAIVAFFTLPESIKYLVVKGGRENRVRALLQRVAPGSAVPSPATFTIRDERQYAGFSPRHLFSDGLHVITPLLWLLFVINLMVYFFLLSWTPILLTSASLPLSKAALATSIFQIGGTVGGLILCRPMDTRGLAPITILFAIAVPVVASIGYLGLLSLPALLVLEFFGGFCVLGLQFGINALAGMIYPTSVRSNGAGWALGIGRVGSIVGPLIGAVLIGAHFRPQQLYLFAAIPMVVGTLASYALMRLYHARFE
;
A
#
# COMPACT_ATOMS: atom_id res chain seq x y z
N MET A 1 23.41 -43.64 24.43
CA MET A 1 22.28 -43.62 23.46
C MET A 1 22.21 -42.22 22.87
N ALA A 2 22.61 -42.05 21.64
CA ALA A 2 22.44 -40.78 20.95
C ALA A 2 20.93 -40.52 20.78
N SER A 3 20.39 -39.51 21.47
CA SER A 3 19.00 -39.09 21.31
C SER A 3 18.85 -38.57 19.87
N THR A 4 18.16 -39.31 19.03
CA THR A 4 17.79 -38.87 17.70
C THR A 4 16.96 -37.59 17.85
N SER A 5 17.59 -36.43 17.58
CA SER A 5 16.87 -35.15 17.57
C SER A 5 15.82 -35.19 16.46
N THR A 6 14.55 -34.96 16.83
CA THR A 6 13.46 -34.89 15.86
C THR A 6 13.63 -33.63 15.00
N VAL A 7 13.68 -33.79 13.68
CA VAL A 7 13.73 -32.65 12.75
C VAL A 7 12.30 -32.18 12.48
N ILE A 8 12.02 -30.92 12.79
CA ILE A 8 10.70 -30.29 12.61
C ILE A 8 10.81 -29.24 11.49
N ASP A 9 10.02 -29.43 10.43
CA ASP A 9 9.80 -28.42 9.41
C ASP A 9 8.79 -27.38 9.93
N VAL A 10 9.28 -26.16 10.18
CA VAL A 10 8.48 -25.07 10.75
C VAL A 10 7.31 -24.67 9.84
N SER A 11 7.52 -24.63 8.52
CA SER A 11 6.47 -24.26 7.57
C SER A 11 5.35 -25.28 7.57
N ARG A 12 5.70 -26.56 7.55
CA ARG A 12 4.73 -27.66 7.61
C ARG A 12 3.97 -27.68 8.94
N TRP A 13 4.66 -27.43 10.05
CA TRP A 13 4.04 -27.34 11.37
C TRP A 13 2.95 -26.27 11.42
N ILE A 14 3.22 -25.08 10.86
CA ILE A 14 2.25 -23.98 10.80
C ILE A 14 1.07 -24.36 9.90
N ASP A 15 1.33 -24.98 8.75
CA ASP A 15 0.30 -25.32 7.76
C ASP A 15 -0.67 -26.43 8.23
N GLU A 16 -0.24 -27.33 9.11
CA GLU A 16 -1.03 -28.41 9.68
C GLU A 16 -1.97 -27.96 10.82
N HIS A 17 -1.79 -26.72 11.32
CA HIS A 17 -2.57 -26.23 12.46
C HIS A 17 -3.57 -25.13 12.07
N LYS A 18 -4.63 -24.99 12.87
CA LYS A 18 -5.63 -23.93 12.69
C LYS A 18 -5.07 -22.57 13.12
N VAL A 19 -5.70 -21.50 12.60
CA VAL A 19 -5.35 -20.13 12.98
C VAL A 19 -5.59 -19.91 14.48
N ALA A 20 -4.53 -19.74 15.24
CA ALA A 20 -4.58 -19.51 16.67
C ALA A 20 -4.89 -18.04 17.02
N PRO A 21 -5.41 -17.73 18.22
CA PRO A 21 -5.62 -16.35 18.68
C PRO A 21 -4.35 -15.49 18.65
N PHE A 22 -3.19 -16.11 18.81
CA PHE A 22 -1.88 -15.45 18.67
C PHE A 22 -1.68 -14.88 17.26
N VAL A 23 -2.01 -15.64 16.21
CA VAL A 23 -1.92 -15.19 14.81
C VAL A 23 -2.91 -14.05 14.54
N MET A 24 -4.13 -14.14 15.08
CA MET A 24 -5.12 -13.06 14.95
C MET A 24 -4.66 -11.75 15.61
N ARG A 25 -3.99 -11.83 16.78
CA ARG A 25 -3.39 -10.65 17.42
C ARG A 25 -2.29 -10.04 16.56
N LEU A 26 -1.47 -10.87 15.91
CA LEU A 26 -0.45 -10.40 14.96
C LEU A 26 -1.08 -9.69 13.76
N VAL A 27 -2.14 -10.26 13.18
CA VAL A 27 -2.89 -9.65 12.07
C VAL A 27 -3.52 -8.33 12.51
N ALA A 28 -4.14 -8.28 13.68
CA ALA A 28 -4.73 -7.05 14.23
C ALA A 28 -3.67 -5.96 14.44
N LEU A 29 -2.50 -6.30 14.99
CA LEU A 29 -1.41 -5.33 15.15
C LEU A 29 -0.89 -4.85 13.78
N GLY A 30 -0.74 -5.78 12.83
CA GLY A 30 -0.39 -5.45 11.44
C GLY A 30 -1.41 -4.51 10.80
N PHE A 31 -2.71 -4.74 11.03
CA PHE A 31 -3.78 -3.86 10.58
C PHE A 31 -3.63 -2.44 11.14
N PHE A 32 -3.36 -2.27 12.44
CA PHE A 32 -3.14 -0.95 13.01
C PHE A 32 -1.87 -0.27 12.48
N ILE A 33 -0.80 -1.02 12.22
CA ILE A 33 0.41 -0.46 11.61
C ILE A 33 0.12 0.03 10.20
N THR A 34 -0.56 -0.77 9.37
CA THR A 34 -0.91 -0.39 7.99
C THR A 34 -2.00 0.68 7.93
N LEU A 35 -2.86 0.80 8.95
CA LEU A 35 -3.83 1.88 9.07
C LEU A 35 -3.14 3.24 9.10
N PHE A 36 -2.04 3.38 9.83
CA PHE A 36 -1.32 4.65 9.88
C PHE A 36 -0.53 4.95 8.61
N ASP A 37 -0.11 3.93 7.85
CA ASP A 37 0.41 4.13 6.49
C ASP A 37 -0.65 4.79 5.60
N GLY A 38 -1.85 4.23 5.55
CA GLY A 38 -2.96 4.82 4.79
C GLY A 38 -3.36 6.22 5.27
N TYR A 39 -3.36 6.44 6.60
CA TYR A 39 -3.61 7.74 7.20
C TYR A 39 -2.63 8.80 6.68
N ASP A 40 -1.34 8.52 6.73
CA ASP A 40 -0.29 9.48 6.36
C ASP A 40 -0.36 9.91 4.90
N ILE A 41 -0.64 8.96 4.01
CA ILE A 41 -0.77 9.23 2.57
C ILE A 41 -1.85 10.30 2.30
N THR A 42 -2.99 10.22 3.01
CA THR A 42 -4.13 11.12 2.79
C THR A 42 -4.10 12.37 3.67
N ALA A 43 -3.47 12.32 4.85
CA ALA A 43 -3.40 13.45 5.78
C ALA A 43 -2.80 14.71 5.14
N ALA A 44 -1.74 14.56 4.33
CA ALA A 44 -1.13 15.66 3.61
C ALA A 44 -2.10 16.34 2.63
N SER A 45 -2.93 15.56 1.94
CA SER A 45 -3.92 16.07 0.97
C SER A 45 -5.00 16.91 1.68
N PHE A 46 -5.43 16.51 2.89
CA PHE A 46 -6.39 17.26 3.69
C PHE A 46 -5.78 18.48 4.38
N ALA A 47 -4.48 18.47 4.69
CA ALA A 47 -3.77 19.64 5.18
C ALA A 47 -3.57 20.72 4.10
N ALA A 48 -3.50 20.32 2.84
CA ALA A 48 -3.09 21.14 1.71
C ALA A 48 -3.91 22.45 1.52
N PRO A 49 -5.25 22.47 1.57
CA PRO A 49 -6.00 23.73 1.46
C PRO A 49 -5.67 24.73 2.57
N SER A 50 -5.37 24.24 3.77
CA SER A 50 -4.98 25.08 4.90
C SER A 50 -3.53 25.56 4.80
N LEU A 51 -2.62 24.73 4.25
CA LEU A 51 -1.23 25.10 3.98
C LEU A 51 -1.14 26.23 2.94
N VAL A 52 -1.92 26.14 1.84
CA VAL A 52 -2.01 27.22 0.83
C VAL A 52 -2.40 28.54 1.47
N LYS A 53 -3.39 28.54 2.36
CA LYS A 53 -3.84 29.75 3.06
C LYS A 53 -2.82 30.24 4.10
N ALA A 54 -2.25 29.33 4.91
CA ALA A 54 -1.36 29.70 6.01
C ALA A 54 -0.01 30.25 5.52
N TRP A 55 0.51 29.71 4.44
CA TRP A 55 1.83 30.11 3.92
C TRP A 55 1.76 30.96 2.66
N HIS A 56 0.56 31.32 2.19
CA HIS A 56 0.34 32.11 0.96
C HIS A 56 1.09 31.57 -0.26
N VAL A 57 1.20 30.23 -0.36
CA VAL A 57 1.86 29.56 -1.49
C VAL A 57 0.85 29.21 -2.57
N SER A 58 1.32 29.11 -3.81
CA SER A 58 0.48 28.60 -4.90
C SER A 58 0.14 27.12 -4.67
N PRO A 59 -1.06 26.64 -4.99
CA PRO A 59 -1.39 25.22 -4.90
C PRO A 59 -0.39 24.32 -5.64
N SER A 60 0.13 24.76 -6.79
CA SER A 60 1.13 24.04 -7.58
C SER A 60 2.45 23.76 -6.83
N ALA A 61 2.83 24.61 -5.87
CA ALA A 61 4.02 24.41 -5.06
C ALA A 61 3.93 23.18 -4.14
N LEU A 62 2.74 22.63 -3.91
CA LEU A 62 2.55 21.44 -3.06
C LEU A 62 2.89 20.12 -3.76
N GLY A 63 3.04 20.10 -5.09
CA GLY A 63 3.37 18.86 -5.82
C GLY A 63 4.60 18.12 -5.30
N PRO A 64 5.75 18.80 -5.13
CA PRO A 64 6.94 18.19 -4.53
C PRO A 64 6.69 17.65 -3.11
N MET A 65 5.89 18.33 -2.28
CA MET A 65 5.54 17.87 -0.93
C MET A 65 4.76 16.54 -0.97
N PHE A 66 3.79 16.40 -1.87
CA PHE A 66 3.05 15.16 -2.04
C PHE A 66 3.95 14.02 -2.52
N SER A 67 4.82 14.30 -3.48
CA SER A 67 5.72 13.30 -4.07
C SER A 67 6.88 12.93 -3.15
N ALA A 68 7.27 13.80 -2.21
CA ALA A 68 8.43 13.59 -1.33
C ALA A 68 8.28 12.32 -0.48
N SER A 69 7.12 12.10 0.14
CA SER A 69 6.87 10.89 0.93
C SER A 69 6.93 9.63 0.08
N LEU A 70 6.36 9.67 -1.14
CA LEU A 70 6.36 8.55 -2.07
C LEU A 70 7.78 8.23 -2.58
N PHE A 71 8.59 9.26 -2.80
CA PHE A 71 9.99 9.10 -3.14
C PHE A 71 10.80 8.52 -1.96
N GLY A 72 10.52 8.98 -0.74
CA GLY A 72 11.06 8.38 0.48
C GLY A 72 10.72 6.90 0.62
N MET A 73 9.46 6.53 0.33
CA MET A 73 9.01 5.13 0.34
C MET A 73 9.76 4.25 -0.68
N LEU A 74 10.08 4.79 -1.86
CA LEU A 74 10.83 4.07 -2.89
C LEU A 74 12.24 3.69 -2.39
N ILE A 75 12.88 4.57 -1.63
CA ILE A 75 14.20 4.33 -1.03
C ILE A 75 14.08 3.46 0.25
N GLY A 76 13.09 3.75 1.07
CA GLY A 76 12.87 3.08 2.36
C GLY A 76 12.54 1.60 2.23
N ALA A 77 11.78 1.20 1.19
CA ALA A 77 11.36 -0.18 1.00
C ALA A 77 12.54 -1.17 0.86
N PRO A 78 13.52 -0.98 -0.04
CA PRO A 78 14.68 -1.85 -0.11
C PRO A 78 15.62 -1.70 1.10
N LEU A 79 15.80 -0.48 1.61
CA LEU A 79 16.71 -0.22 2.74
C LEU A 79 16.23 -0.92 4.01
N LEU A 80 14.99 -0.69 4.42
CA LEU A 80 14.42 -1.25 5.63
C LEU A 80 13.92 -2.69 5.43
N GLY A 81 13.67 -3.11 4.19
CA GLY A 81 13.51 -4.51 3.82
C GLY A 81 14.77 -5.31 4.10
N TYR A 82 15.94 -4.82 3.64
CA TYR A 82 17.24 -5.41 3.94
C TYR A 82 17.51 -5.47 5.46
N VAL A 83 17.16 -4.42 6.20
CA VAL A 83 17.25 -4.44 7.67
C VAL A 83 16.41 -5.56 8.26
N GLY A 84 15.19 -5.78 7.72
CA GLY A 84 14.31 -6.86 8.15
C GLY A 84 14.88 -8.25 7.90
N ASP A 85 15.49 -8.47 6.73
CA ASP A 85 16.12 -9.74 6.39
C ASP A 85 17.37 -10.03 7.24
N ARG A 86 18.20 -9.01 7.48
CA ARG A 86 19.50 -9.17 8.18
C ARG A 86 19.38 -9.14 9.70
N TYR A 87 18.50 -8.32 10.25
CA TYR A 87 18.41 -8.06 11.69
C TYR A 87 17.11 -8.53 12.34
N GLY A 88 16.16 -8.99 11.52
CA GLY A 88 14.85 -9.50 11.94
C GLY A 88 13.68 -8.56 11.63
N ARG A 89 12.55 -9.14 11.28
CA ARG A 89 11.34 -8.42 10.83
C ARG A 89 10.77 -7.50 11.90
N ARG A 90 10.71 -7.98 13.16
CA ARG A 90 10.23 -7.18 14.30
C ARG A 90 11.00 -5.86 14.43
N ARG A 91 12.33 -5.92 14.37
CA ARG A 91 13.19 -4.74 14.53
C ARG A 91 12.96 -3.76 13.38
N ALA A 92 12.87 -4.26 12.16
CA ALA A 92 12.61 -3.43 10.98
C ALA A 92 11.26 -2.73 11.08
N ILE A 93 10.20 -3.44 11.48
CA ILE A 93 8.84 -2.88 11.63
C ILE A 93 8.85 -1.77 12.69
N VAL A 94 9.41 -2.03 13.87
CA VAL A 94 9.46 -1.04 14.96
C VAL A 94 10.26 0.18 14.54
N LEU A 95 11.45 0.00 13.96
CA LEU A 95 12.31 1.09 13.49
C LEU A 95 11.60 1.91 12.41
N SER A 96 10.99 1.25 11.44
CA SER A 96 10.20 1.89 10.38
C SER A 96 9.07 2.74 10.94
N THR A 97 8.31 2.19 11.89
CA THR A 97 7.17 2.88 12.52
C THR A 97 7.63 4.08 13.35
N VAL A 98 8.76 3.96 14.07
CA VAL A 98 9.34 5.06 14.86
C VAL A 98 9.85 6.18 13.95
N ILE A 99 10.61 5.85 12.89
CA ILE A 99 11.10 6.85 11.91
C ILE A 99 9.91 7.60 11.32
N PHE A 100 8.93 6.87 10.82
CA PHE A 100 7.71 7.43 10.26
C PHE A 100 7.00 8.34 11.25
N GLY A 101 6.71 7.86 12.46
CA GLY A 101 5.97 8.60 13.47
C GLY A 101 6.69 9.87 13.91
N ILE A 102 8.01 9.81 14.16
CA ILE A 102 8.78 10.98 14.57
C ILE A 102 8.79 12.06 13.50
N PHE A 103 9.10 11.72 12.24
CA PHE A 103 9.19 12.70 11.18
C PHE A 103 7.81 13.26 10.78
N THR A 104 6.74 12.46 10.86
CA THR A 104 5.37 12.95 10.69
C THR A 104 4.98 13.91 11.84
N TRP A 105 5.33 13.59 13.09
CA TRP A 105 5.08 14.50 14.21
C TRP A 105 5.86 15.81 14.07
N LEU A 106 7.15 15.74 13.73
CA LEU A 106 7.98 16.93 13.49
C LEU A 106 7.46 17.78 12.33
N ALA A 107 6.79 17.17 11.35
CA ALA A 107 6.15 17.89 10.24
C ALA A 107 5.11 18.92 10.71
N ALA A 108 4.46 18.70 11.87
CA ALA A 108 3.54 19.66 12.47
C ALA A 108 4.22 20.97 12.90
N SER A 109 5.51 20.98 13.18
CA SER A 109 6.28 22.16 13.59
C SER A 109 6.99 22.86 12.43
N SER A 110 6.72 22.46 11.18
CA SER A 110 7.36 23.07 10.01
C SER A 110 6.96 24.52 9.85
N ALA A 111 7.97 25.39 9.69
CA ALA A 111 7.77 26.84 9.46
C ALA A 111 7.51 27.21 8.00
N GLY A 112 7.67 26.26 7.05
CA GLY A 112 7.47 26.49 5.63
C GLY A 112 7.52 25.21 4.81
N LEU A 113 7.19 25.36 3.52
CA LEU A 113 6.98 24.22 2.59
C LEU A 113 8.25 23.37 2.40
N GLY A 114 9.44 23.97 2.36
CA GLY A 114 10.69 23.22 2.19
C GLY A 114 10.98 22.28 3.37
N GLY A 115 10.81 22.77 4.60
CA GLY A 115 10.96 21.95 5.81
C GLY A 115 9.94 20.82 5.87
N LEU A 116 8.68 21.13 5.56
CA LEU A 116 7.61 20.13 5.49
C LEU A 116 7.94 19.06 4.43
N THR A 117 8.38 19.46 3.24
CA THR A 117 8.75 18.52 2.16
C THR A 117 9.87 17.58 2.57
N LEU A 118 10.92 18.10 3.23
CA LEU A 118 12.01 17.27 3.76
C LEU A 118 11.53 16.27 4.81
N LEU A 119 10.72 16.72 5.77
CA LEU A 119 10.20 15.85 6.83
C LEU A 119 9.25 14.78 6.28
N ARG A 120 8.46 15.12 5.26
CA ARG A 120 7.63 14.16 4.51
C ARG A 120 8.48 13.10 3.79
N PHE A 121 9.60 13.50 3.18
CA PHE A 121 10.54 12.57 2.57
C PHE A 121 11.12 11.59 3.61
N LEU A 122 11.57 12.10 4.75
CA LEU A 122 12.13 11.27 5.83
C LEU A 122 11.09 10.35 6.45
N ALA A 123 9.85 10.83 6.66
CA ALA A 123 8.72 10.00 7.06
C ALA A 123 8.45 8.88 6.04
N GLY A 124 8.51 9.22 4.76
CA GLY A 124 8.35 8.26 3.66
C GLY A 124 9.38 7.13 3.69
N ILE A 125 10.63 7.38 4.06
CA ILE A 125 11.63 6.32 4.24
C ILE A 125 11.16 5.31 5.30
N GLY A 126 10.63 5.78 6.42
CA GLY A 126 10.04 4.91 7.44
C GLY A 126 8.86 4.09 6.90
N ILE A 127 7.90 4.74 6.27
CA ILE A 127 6.69 4.10 5.69
C ILE A 127 7.09 3.01 4.68
N GLY A 128 8.10 3.28 3.83
CA GLY A 128 8.55 2.33 2.81
C GLY A 128 8.95 0.97 3.35
N GLY A 129 9.52 0.93 4.55
CA GLY A 129 9.92 -0.31 5.21
C GLY A 129 8.79 -1.08 5.90
N LEU A 130 7.63 -0.46 6.13
CA LEU A 130 6.53 -1.07 6.89
C LEU A 130 5.90 -2.25 6.15
N LEU A 131 5.31 -1.98 4.99
CA LEU A 131 4.50 -2.96 4.26
C LEU A 131 5.25 -4.26 3.96
N PRO A 132 6.46 -4.25 3.36
CA PRO A 132 7.14 -5.51 3.05
C PRO A 132 7.44 -6.35 4.29
N ASN A 133 7.82 -5.72 5.40
CA ASN A 133 8.15 -6.43 6.63
C ASN A 133 6.90 -6.95 7.37
N VAL A 134 5.81 -6.19 7.40
CA VAL A 134 4.55 -6.61 8.05
C VAL A 134 3.87 -7.72 7.24
N ILE A 135 3.85 -7.61 5.91
CA ILE A 135 3.33 -8.65 5.02
C ILE A 135 4.12 -9.95 5.21
N ALA A 136 5.45 -9.87 5.16
CA ALA A 136 6.31 -11.04 5.32
C ALA A 136 6.11 -11.70 6.69
N LEU A 137 6.09 -10.91 7.78
CA LEU A 137 5.87 -11.43 9.13
C LEU A 137 4.49 -12.10 9.26
N THR A 138 3.43 -11.48 8.74
CA THR A 138 2.08 -12.04 8.76
C THR A 138 2.00 -13.34 7.97
N ALA A 139 2.60 -13.38 6.79
CA ALA A 139 2.62 -14.55 5.92
C ALA A 139 3.41 -15.73 6.52
N GLU A 140 4.46 -15.45 7.32
CA GLU A 140 5.26 -16.48 7.98
C GLU A 140 4.50 -17.23 9.08
N TYR A 141 3.59 -16.54 9.78
CA TYR A 141 2.77 -17.12 10.85
C TYR A 141 1.41 -17.63 10.39
N ALA A 142 1.01 -17.35 9.17
CA ALA A 142 -0.27 -17.72 8.60
C ALA A 142 -0.21 -19.12 7.96
N PRO A 143 -1.11 -20.06 8.32
CA PRO A 143 -1.27 -21.32 7.61
C PRO A 143 -1.55 -21.10 6.12
N ARG A 144 -1.03 -21.96 5.25
CA ARG A 144 -1.10 -21.82 3.80
C ARG A 144 -2.52 -21.53 3.28
N ASN A 145 -3.53 -22.22 3.84
CA ASN A 145 -4.92 -22.09 3.41
C ASN A 145 -5.56 -20.74 3.77
N TYR A 146 -5.03 -20.03 4.76
CA TYR A 146 -5.56 -18.74 5.25
C TYR A 146 -4.60 -17.58 5.01
N ARG A 147 -3.41 -17.84 4.49
CA ARG A 147 -2.32 -16.85 4.33
C ARG A 147 -2.75 -15.63 3.54
N ALA A 148 -3.35 -15.83 2.36
CA ALA A 148 -3.84 -14.73 1.54
C ALA A 148 -4.93 -13.93 2.26
N THR A 149 -5.90 -14.59 2.86
CA THR A 149 -7.00 -13.94 3.61
C THR A 149 -6.46 -13.09 4.75
N LEU A 150 -5.55 -13.62 5.56
CA LEU A 150 -5.00 -12.90 6.73
C LEU A 150 -4.17 -11.69 6.30
N VAL A 151 -3.39 -11.80 5.22
CA VAL A 151 -2.65 -10.67 4.63
C VAL A 151 -3.62 -9.62 4.07
N ILE A 152 -4.69 -10.03 3.39
CA ILE A 152 -5.70 -9.08 2.87
C ILE A 152 -6.39 -8.37 4.03
N VAL A 153 -6.83 -9.09 5.06
CA VAL A 153 -7.45 -8.49 6.27
C VAL A 153 -6.53 -7.47 6.91
N MET A 154 -5.26 -7.80 7.09
CA MET A 154 -4.25 -6.87 7.58
C MET A 154 -4.13 -5.63 6.67
N PHE A 155 -4.10 -5.82 5.36
CA PHE A 155 -3.91 -4.76 4.37
C PHE A 155 -5.14 -3.83 4.26
N THR A 156 -6.34 -4.26 4.64
CA THR A 156 -7.52 -3.37 4.70
C THR A 156 -7.29 -2.19 5.65
N GLY A 157 -6.35 -2.31 6.59
CA GLY A 157 -5.90 -1.20 7.42
C GLY A 157 -5.51 0.04 6.61
N VAL A 158 -4.82 -0.10 5.48
CA VAL A 158 -4.44 1.02 4.59
C VAL A 158 -5.67 1.79 4.12
N SER A 159 -6.70 1.09 3.64
CA SER A 159 -7.93 1.73 3.14
C SER A 159 -8.72 2.41 4.26
N PHE A 160 -8.86 1.75 5.41
CA PHE A 160 -9.47 2.35 6.60
C PHE A 160 -8.69 3.58 7.05
N GLY A 161 -7.36 3.48 7.14
CA GLY A 161 -6.49 4.58 7.48
C GLY A 161 -6.63 5.76 6.54
N GLY A 162 -6.71 5.51 5.24
CA GLY A 162 -6.89 6.54 4.22
C GLY A 162 -8.21 7.30 4.31
N SER A 163 -9.24 6.74 4.93
CA SER A 163 -10.52 7.41 5.13
C SER A 163 -10.60 8.28 6.40
N LEU A 164 -9.73 8.03 7.40
CA LEU A 164 -9.78 8.71 8.70
C LEU A 164 -9.39 10.20 8.67
N PRO A 165 -8.35 10.63 7.93
CA PRO A 165 -7.91 12.03 7.95
C PRO A 165 -9.00 13.01 7.56
N GLY A 166 -9.93 12.62 6.69
CA GLY A 166 -11.06 13.45 6.32
C GLY A 166 -11.96 13.82 7.49
N ALA A 167 -12.34 12.83 8.31
CA ALA A 167 -13.17 13.03 9.49
C ALA A 167 -12.42 13.84 10.57
N ILE A 168 -11.11 13.57 10.73
CA ILE A 168 -10.24 14.28 11.68
C ILE A 168 -10.04 15.73 11.21
N ALA A 169 -9.79 15.96 9.92
CA ALA A 169 -9.63 17.27 9.34
C ALA A 169 -10.89 18.13 9.53
N ALA A 170 -12.06 17.57 9.29
CA ALA A 170 -13.32 18.30 9.46
C ALA A 170 -13.56 18.82 10.88
N ARG A 171 -13.02 18.13 11.90
CA ARG A 171 -13.20 18.49 13.32
C ARG A 171 -12.02 19.28 13.89
N LEU A 172 -10.78 18.82 13.63
CA LEU A 172 -9.61 19.39 14.30
C LEU A 172 -8.99 20.56 13.54
N VAL A 173 -9.01 20.58 12.21
CA VAL A 173 -8.38 21.66 11.44
C VAL A 173 -8.99 23.03 11.71
N PRO A 174 -10.33 23.21 11.87
CA PRO A 174 -10.91 24.50 12.20
C PRO A 174 -10.48 25.05 13.57
N GLN A 175 -10.15 24.18 14.53
CA GLN A 175 -9.81 24.56 15.92
C GLN A 175 -8.30 24.64 16.15
N TYR A 176 -7.54 23.70 15.61
CA TYR A 176 -6.12 23.49 15.90
C TYR A 176 -5.21 23.64 14.68
N GLY A 177 -5.76 24.00 13.52
CA GLY A 177 -5.02 24.15 12.29
C GLY A 177 -4.60 22.80 11.65
N TRP A 178 -3.95 22.89 10.49
CA TRP A 178 -3.47 21.75 9.71
C TRP A 178 -2.45 20.87 10.47
N GLN A 179 -1.75 21.47 11.43
CA GLN A 179 -0.76 20.79 12.29
C GLN A 179 -1.36 19.59 13.02
N SER A 180 -2.63 19.67 13.40
CA SER A 180 -3.34 18.60 14.11
C SER A 180 -3.34 17.26 13.36
N LEU A 181 -3.37 17.28 12.03
CA LEU A 181 -3.32 16.07 11.21
C LEU A 181 -1.96 15.37 11.34
N PHE A 182 -0.88 16.12 11.35
CA PHE A 182 0.48 15.57 11.49
C PHE A 182 0.80 15.18 12.94
N VAL A 183 0.25 15.88 13.92
CA VAL A 183 0.36 15.50 15.35
C VAL A 183 -0.31 14.15 15.59
N VAL A 184 -1.54 13.96 15.13
CA VAL A 184 -2.26 12.69 15.24
C VAL A 184 -1.54 11.59 14.45
N GLY A 185 -1.17 11.89 13.18
CA GLY A 185 -0.47 10.96 12.29
C GLY A 185 0.95 10.58 12.74
N GLY A 186 1.55 11.33 13.65
CA GLY A 186 2.86 11.03 14.20
C GLY A 186 2.81 10.34 15.58
N ILE A 187 2.01 10.87 16.51
CA ILE A 187 1.93 10.34 17.88
C ILE A 187 1.33 8.93 17.91
N LEU A 188 0.23 8.71 17.19
CA LEU A 188 -0.42 7.40 17.21
C LEU A 188 0.46 6.26 16.67
N PRO A 189 1.19 6.40 15.55
CA PRO A 189 2.16 5.39 15.13
C PRO A 189 3.27 5.14 16.16
N ILE A 190 3.75 6.17 16.85
CA ILE A 190 4.76 6.01 17.90
C ILE A 190 4.20 5.13 19.05
N LEU A 191 2.95 5.37 19.45
CA LEU A 191 2.29 4.53 20.45
C LEU A 191 2.15 3.08 19.97
N VAL A 192 1.76 2.89 18.72
CA VAL A 192 1.70 1.54 18.10
C VAL A 192 3.09 0.91 18.02
N ALA A 193 4.14 1.68 17.72
CA ALA A 193 5.52 1.17 17.73
C ALA A 193 5.95 0.68 19.12
N ILE A 194 5.56 1.39 20.18
CA ILE A 194 5.82 0.97 21.58
C ILE A 194 5.08 -0.34 21.86
N VAL A 195 3.80 -0.44 21.52
CA VAL A 195 3.04 -1.70 21.68
C VAL A 195 3.67 -2.82 20.85
N ALA A 196 4.05 -2.56 19.59
CA ALA A 196 4.69 -3.53 18.73
C ALA A 196 6.06 -3.99 19.27
N PHE A 197 6.82 -3.09 19.88
CA PHE A 197 8.10 -3.43 20.51
C PHE A 197 7.95 -4.49 21.61
N PHE A 198 6.87 -4.48 22.39
CA PHE A 198 6.64 -5.45 23.45
C PHE A 198 5.87 -6.70 23.00
N THR A 199 5.00 -6.60 22.02
CA THR A 199 4.04 -7.64 21.68
C THR A 199 4.34 -8.37 20.36
N LEU A 200 5.02 -7.73 19.41
CA LEU A 200 5.30 -8.31 18.10
C LEU A 200 6.31 -9.45 18.23
N PRO A 201 6.04 -10.64 17.70
CA PRO A 201 7.01 -11.72 17.66
C PRO A 201 8.11 -11.44 16.63
N GLU A 202 9.28 -12.08 16.80
CA GLU A 202 10.30 -12.07 15.76
C GLU A 202 9.93 -13.11 14.67
N SER A 203 10.43 -12.92 13.45
CA SER A 203 10.29 -13.88 12.37
C SER A 203 10.83 -15.26 12.76
N ILE A 204 10.00 -16.30 12.63
CA ILE A 204 10.42 -17.68 12.90
C ILE A 204 11.49 -18.09 11.89
N LYS A 205 11.32 -17.74 10.62
CA LYS A 205 12.32 -18.02 9.56
C LYS A 205 13.67 -17.42 9.90
N TYR A 206 13.69 -16.15 10.31
CA TYR A 206 14.91 -15.48 10.74
C TYR A 206 15.57 -16.19 11.93
N LEU A 207 14.80 -16.63 12.91
CA LEU A 207 15.34 -17.34 14.10
C LEU A 207 15.94 -18.68 13.74
N VAL A 208 15.31 -19.44 12.85
CA VAL A 208 15.80 -20.76 12.40
C VAL A 208 17.08 -20.60 11.58
N VAL A 209 17.08 -19.68 10.59
CA VAL A 209 18.26 -19.47 9.72
C VAL A 209 19.47 -18.98 10.52
N LYS A 210 19.25 -18.14 11.54
CA LYS A 210 20.36 -17.61 12.36
C LYS A 210 20.92 -18.63 13.34
N GLY A 211 20.17 -19.70 13.67
CA GLY A 211 20.57 -20.75 14.60
C GLY A 211 20.72 -20.31 16.05
N GLY A 212 20.95 -21.27 16.95
CA GLY A 212 21.24 -21.04 18.38
C GLY A 212 20.06 -20.45 19.19
N ARG A 213 18.83 -20.59 18.69
CA ARG A 213 17.61 -20.02 19.31
C ARG A 213 16.44 -20.99 19.36
N GLU A 214 16.73 -22.30 19.46
CA GLU A 214 15.75 -23.38 19.41
C GLU A 214 14.63 -23.20 20.45
N ASN A 215 14.97 -22.75 21.67
CA ASN A 215 13.99 -22.50 22.72
C ASN A 215 12.98 -21.38 22.36
N ARG A 216 13.43 -20.34 21.63
CA ARG A 216 12.54 -19.27 21.15
C ARG A 216 11.64 -19.77 20.01
N VAL A 217 12.20 -20.54 19.09
CA VAL A 217 11.41 -21.14 17.98
C VAL A 217 10.35 -22.06 18.57
N ARG A 218 10.72 -22.92 19.52
CA ARG A 218 9.78 -23.81 20.21
C ARG A 218 8.65 -23.03 20.90
N ALA A 219 8.96 -22.00 21.66
CA ALA A 219 7.97 -21.17 22.34
C ALA A 219 7.00 -20.49 21.36
N LEU A 220 7.48 -20.08 20.19
CA LEU A 220 6.63 -19.49 19.16
C LEU A 220 5.75 -20.53 18.48
N LEU A 221 6.26 -21.73 18.18
CA LEU A 221 5.48 -22.82 17.61
C LEU A 221 4.37 -23.29 18.58
N GLN A 222 4.62 -23.31 19.88
CA GLN A 222 3.61 -23.59 20.90
C GLN A 222 2.50 -22.52 20.93
N ARG A 223 2.84 -21.24 20.66
CA ARG A 223 1.84 -20.15 20.56
C ARG A 223 1.01 -20.26 19.30
N VAL A 224 1.60 -20.73 18.20
CA VAL A 224 0.89 -20.96 16.93
C VAL A 224 -0.01 -22.20 17.02
N ALA A 225 0.40 -23.22 17.76
CA ALA A 225 -0.34 -24.46 17.94
C ALA A 225 -0.52 -24.77 19.44
N PRO A 226 -1.42 -24.05 20.15
CA PRO A 226 -1.70 -24.32 21.56
C PRO A 226 -2.23 -25.74 21.74
N GLY A 227 -1.63 -26.52 22.62
CA GLY A 227 -2.01 -27.91 22.89
C GLY A 227 -1.22 -28.97 22.11
N SER A 228 -0.38 -28.57 21.15
CA SER A 228 0.52 -29.47 20.44
C SER A 228 1.89 -29.47 21.11
N ALA A 229 2.36 -30.63 21.55
CA ALA A 229 3.67 -30.76 22.19
C ALA A 229 4.78 -30.70 21.12
N VAL A 230 5.62 -29.70 21.19
CA VAL A 230 6.83 -29.64 20.34
C VAL A 230 7.90 -30.54 20.95
N PRO A 231 8.38 -31.60 20.27
CA PRO A 231 9.37 -32.54 20.80
C PRO A 231 10.63 -31.86 21.32
N SER A 232 11.28 -32.50 22.33
CA SER A 232 12.55 -32.06 22.89
C SER A 232 13.45 -33.27 23.12
N PRO A 233 14.68 -33.29 22.55
CA PRO A 233 15.31 -32.29 21.70
C PRO A 233 14.74 -32.29 20.26
N ALA A 234 14.63 -31.09 19.65
CA ALA A 234 14.22 -30.93 18.26
C ALA A 234 15.12 -29.96 17.53
N THR A 235 15.46 -30.29 16.31
CA THR A 235 16.15 -29.40 15.35
C THR A 235 15.11 -28.80 14.40
N PHE A 236 15.13 -27.50 14.20
CA PHE A 236 14.17 -26.80 13.36
C PHE A 236 14.75 -26.51 11.98
N THR A 237 14.00 -26.85 10.96
CA THR A 237 14.34 -26.59 9.57
C THR A 237 13.22 -25.84 8.87
N ILE A 238 13.58 -25.15 7.79
CA ILE A 238 12.62 -24.57 6.87
C ILE A 238 12.84 -25.30 5.55
N ARG A 239 11.87 -26.08 5.10
CA ARG A 239 11.91 -26.67 3.77
C ARG A 239 11.82 -25.57 2.74
N ASP A 240 12.84 -25.51 1.96
CA ASP A 240 13.17 -24.47 1.03
C ASP A 240 12.04 -24.20 0.02
N GLU A 241 11.46 -23.03 0.07
CA GLU A 241 11.03 -22.37 -1.14
C GLU A 241 12.35 -22.03 -1.87
N ARG A 242 12.68 -22.75 -2.97
CA ARG A 242 13.86 -22.49 -3.78
C ARG A 242 14.03 -20.99 -3.98
N GLN A 243 14.90 -20.39 -3.19
CA GLN A 243 15.32 -19.03 -3.40
C GLN A 243 16.19 -19.04 -4.65
N TYR A 244 15.65 -18.57 -5.76
CA TYR A 244 16.50 -18.19 -6.87
C TYR A 244 17.38 -17.05 -6.35
N ALA A 245 18.66 -17.35 -6.18
CA ALA A 245 19.67 -16.38 -5.77
C ALA A 245 19.75 -15.29 -6.83
N GLY A 246 19.28 -14.07 -6.48
CA GLY A 246 19.46 -12.88 -7.28
C GLY A 246 18.15 -12.17 -7.64
N PHE A 247 18.09 -10.91 -7.27
CA PHE A 247 17.03 -9.95 -7.62
C PHE A 247 17.22 -9.45 -9.08
N SER A 248 17.54 -10.37 -10.01
CA SER A 248 17.84 -10.00 -11.40
C SER A 248 16.56 -9.87 -12.22
N PRO A 249 16.30 -8.71 -12.86
CA PRO A 249 15.15 -8.51 -13.73
C PRO A 249 15.24 -9.32 -15.04
N ARG A 250 16.43 -9.86 -15.41
CA ARG A 250 16.64 -10.57 -16.69
C ARG A 250 15.67 -11.74 -16.88
N HIS A 251 15.36 -12.47 -15.80
CA HIS A 251 14.43 -13.61 -15.87
C HIS A 251 12.97 -13.20 -16.10
N LEU A 252 12.63 -11.90 -15.92
CA LEU A 252 11.30 -11.38 -16.20
C LEU A 252 11.07 -11.06 -17.69
N PHE A 253 12.12 -11.14 -18.49
CA PHE A 253 12.08 -10.90 -19.93
C PHE A 253 12.37 -12.17 -20.75
N SER A 254 12.68 -13.29 -20.08
CA SER A 254 12.85 -14.60 -20.71
C SER A 254 11.50 -15.24 -21.05
N ASP A 255 11.54 -16.36 -21.75
CA ASP A 255 10.38 -17.21 -22.05
C ASP A 255 9.17 -16.46 -22.63
N GLY A 256 9.43 -15.40 -23.46
CA GLY A 256 8.43 -14.56 -24.13
C GLY A 256 7.68 -13.60 -23.21
N LEU A 257 8.12 -13.38 -21.99
CA LEU A 257 7.59 -12.35 -21.10
C LEU A 257 8.08 -10.94 -21.47
N HIS A 258 8.95 -10.80 -22.48
CA HIS A 258 9.56 -9.54 -22.90
C HIS A 258 8.56 -8.44 -23.32
N VAL A 259 7.34 -8.80 -23.76
CA VAL A 259 6.26 -7.86 -24.04
C VAL A 259 5.27 -7.77 -22.88
N ILE A 260 4.98 -8.90 -22.25
CA ILE A 260 4.01 -9.01 -21.14
C ILE A 260 4.47 -8.21 -19.92
N THR A 261 5.75 -8.32 -19.54
CA THR A 261 6.32 -7.62 -18.39
C THR A 261 6.25 -6.09 -18.52
N PRO A 262 6.68 -5.46 -19.63
CA PRO A 262 6.54 -4.01 -19.81
C PRO A 262 5.08 -3.54 -19.82
N LEU A 263 4.16 -4.28 -20.43
CA LEU A 263 2.74 -3.94 -20.40
C LEU A 263 2.17 -3.99 -18.98
N LEU A 264 2.51 -5.03 -18.22
CA LEU A 264 2.12 -5.11 -16.82
C LEU A 264 2.67 -3.95 -15.99
N TRP A 265 3.96 -3.62 -16.15
CA TRP A 265 4.59 -2.49 -15.49
C TRP A 265 3.93 -1.16 -15.86
N LEU A 266 3.59 -0.99 -17.14
CA LEU A 266 2.86 0.19 -17.63
C LEU A 266 1.50 0.32 -16.94
N LEU A 267 0.75 -0.78 -16.75
CA LEU A 267 -0.52 -0.76 -16.02
C LEU A 267 -0.33 -0.31 -14.56
N PHE A 268 0.73 -0.79 -13.88
CA PHE A 268 1.06 -0.33 -12.53
C PHE A 268 1.37 1.17 -12.49
N VAL A 269 2.21 1.66 -13.42
CA VAL A 269 2.60 3.07 -13.49
C VAL A 269 1.36 3.96 -13.74
N ILE A 270 0.55 3.61 -14.73
CA ILE A 270 -0.64 4.39 -15.11
C ILE A 270 -1.64 4.43 -13.94
N ASN A 271 -1.94 3.27 -13.37
CA ASN A 271 -2.95 3.21 -12.32
C ASN A 271 -2.51 3.95 -11.05
N LEU A 272 -1.28 3.74 -10.60
CA LEU A 272 -0.73 4.45 -9.44
C LEU A 272 -0.58 5.95 -9.70
N MET A 273 -0.24 6.37 -10.92
CA MET A 273 -0.17 7.77 -11.30
C MET A 273 -1.54 8.46 -11.14
N VAL A 274 -2.60 7.87 -11.68
CA VAL A 274 -3.94 8.43 -11.57
C VAL A 274 -4.48 8.36 -10.14
N TYR A 275 -4.25 7.24 -9.44
CA TYR A 275 -4.64 7.10 -8.04
C TYR A 275 -4.04 8.18 -7.15
N PHE A 276 -2.72 8.38 -7.21
CA PHE A 276 -2.05 9.38 -6.39
C PHE A 276 -2.28 10.81 -6.87
N PHE A 277 -2.53 11.03 -8.16
CA PHE A 277 -3.01 12.31 -8.66
C PHE A 277 -4.36 12.67 -8.00
N LEU A 278 -5.37 11.83 -8.12
CA LEU A 278 -6.69 12.06 -7.54
C LEU A 278 -6.60 12.21 -6.02
N LEU A 279 -5.91 11.31 -5.34
CA LEU A 279 -5.77 11.32 -3.89
C LEU A 279 -5.14 12.61 -3.36
N SER A 280 -4.11 13.12 -4.05
CA SER A 280 -3.41 14.33 -3.62
C SER A 280 -4.19 15.61 -3.88
N TRP A 281 -4.85 15.69 -5.04
CA TRP A 281 -5.40 16.94 -5.52
C TRP A 281 -6.90 17.10 -5.29
N THR A 282 -7.69 16.02 -5.17
CA THR A 282 -9.14 16.11 -4.98
C THR A 282 -9.56 17.07 -3.85
N PRO A 283 -8.96 17.07 -2.62
CA PRO A 283 -9.36 18.01 -1.59
C PRO A 283 -9.14 19.48 -1.98
N ILE A 284 -8.03 19.80 -2.65
CA ILE A 284 -7.74 21.15 -3.14
C ILE A 284 -8.71 21.55 -4.27
N LEU A 285 -8.93 20.66 -5.23
CA LEU A 285 -9.80 20.91 -6.37
C LEU A 285 -11.25 21.17 -5.94
N LEU A 286 -11.75 20.39 -4.98
CA LEU A 286 -13.09 20.55 -4.46
C LEU A 286 -13.22 21.83 -3.62
N THR A 287 -12.21 22.16 -2.81
CA THR A 287 -12.23 23.41 -2.02
C THR A 287 -12.05 24.65 -2.89
N SER A 288 -11.28 24.59 -3.98
CA SER A 288 -11.19 25.67 -4.97
C SER A 288 -12.48 25.84 -5.78
N ALA A 289 -13.28 24.79 -5.91
CA ALA A 289 -14.65 24.85 -6.45
C ALA A 289 -15.71 25.28 -5.41
N SER A 290 -15.28 25.92 -4.30
CA SER A 290 -16.13 26.47 -3.24
C SER A 290 -16.84 25.44 -2.37
N LEU A 291 -16.43 24.17 -2.39
CA LEU A 291 -16.97 23.19 -1.44
C LEU A 291 -16.29 23.35 -0.07
N PRO A 292 -17.05 23.26 1.04
CA PRO A 292 -16.46 23.20 2.38
C PRO A 292 -15.51 22.02 2.53
N LEU A 293 -14.44 22.19 3.31
CA LEU A 293 -13.43 21.14 3.56
C LEU A 293 -14.06 19.83 4.06
N SER A 294 -15.11 19.92 4.89
CA SER A 294 -15.84 18.75 5.39
C SER A 294 -16.49 17.91 4.28
N LYS A 295 -17.06 18.57 3.25
CA LYS A 295 -17.67 17.90 2.09
C LYS A 295 -16.60 17.31 1.15
N ALA A 296 -15.50 18.05 0.93
CA ALA A 296 -14.35 17.54 0.18
C ALA A 296 -13.73 16.32 0.88
N ALA A 297 -13.62 16.35 2.20
CA ALA A 297 -13.16 15.23 3.00
C ALA A 297 -14.08 14.02 2.89
N LEU A 298 -15.40 14.21 2.96
CA LEU A 298 -16.37 13.12 2.76
C LEU A 298 -16.22 12.50 1.39
N ALA A 299 -16.11 13.28 0.33
CA ALA A 299 -15.94 12.80 -1.05
C ALA A 299 -14.69 11.91 -1.18
N THR A 300 -13.53 12.36 -0.66
CA THR A 300 -12.29 11.57 -0.70
C THR A 300 -12.39 10.30 0.15
N SER A 301 -13.08 10.33 1.29
CA SER A 301 -13.34 9.13 2.11
C SER A 301 -14.22 8.13 1.37
N ILE A 302 -15.25 8.60 0.66
CA ILE A 302 -16.13 7.77 -0.17
C ILE A 302 -15.34 7.13 -1.34
N PHE A 303 -14.39 7.85 -1.93
CA PHE A 303 -13.47 7.29 -2.92
C PHE A 303 -12.69 6.09 -2.37
N GLN A 304 -12.15 6.18 -1.17
CA GLN A 304 -11.40 5.09 -0.53
C GLN A 304 -12.30 3.88 -0.23
N ILE A 305 -13.53 4.12 0.25
CA ILE A 305 -14.53 3.07 0.48
C ILE A 305 -14.90 2.38 -0.85
N GLY A 306 -15.18 3.17 -1.89
CA GLY A 306 -15.46 2.66 -3.23
C GLY A 306 -14.34 1.74 -3.74
N GLY A 307 -13.09 2.15 -3.54
CA GLY A 307 -11.92 1.36 -3.92
C GLY A 307 -11.81 0.01 -3.20
N THR A 308 -12.09 0.01 -1.90
CA THR A 308 -12.11 -1.24 -1.10
C THR A 308 -13.19 -2.19 -1.62
N VAL A 309 -14.40 -1.68 -1.85
CA VAL A 309 -15.53 -2.44 -2.40
C VAL A 309 -15.19 -2.96 -3.81
N GLY A 310 -14.61 -2.10 -4.66
CA GLY A 310 -14.18 -2.47 -6.00
C GLY A 310 -13.16 -3.61 -6.02
N GLY A 311 -12.15 -3.52 -5.15
CA GLY A 311 -11.14 -4.57 -5.00
C GLY A 311 -11.74 -5.91 -4.56
N LEU A 312 -12.65 -5.90 -3.58
CA LEU A 312 -13.32 -7.12 -3.10
C LEU A 312 -14.23 -7.74 -4.17
N ILE A 313 -14.99 -6.93 -4.90
CA ILE A 313 -15.88 -7.40 -5.98
C ILE A 313 -15.05 -7.96 -7.14
N LEU A 314 -13.89 -7.37 -7.44
CA LEU A 314 -13.05 -7.77 -8.56
C LEU A 314 -12.38 -9.15 -8.36
N CYS A 315 -12.17 -9.59 -7.13
CA CYS A 315 -11.50 -10.85 -6.83
C CYS A 315 -12.11 -12.05 -7.58
N ARG A 316 -13.42 -12.25 -7.43
CA ARG A 316 -14.11 -13.42 -8.03
C ARG A 316 -14.18 -13.39 -9.57
N PRO A 317 -14.50 -12.27 -10.24
CA PRO A 317 -14.40 -12.16 -11.70
C PRO A 317 -13.00 -12.43 -12.25
N MET A 318 -11.94 -12.05 -11.54
CA MET A 318 -10.57 -12.33 -11.97
C MET A 318 -10.25 -13.82 -11.96
N ASP A 319 -10.71 -14.55 -10.95
CA ASP A 319 -10.52 -16.01 -10.88
C ASP A 319 -11.25 -16.76 -12.00
N THR A 320 -12.37 -16.21 -12.50
CA THR A 320 -13.23 -16.90 -13.47
C THR A 320 -13.06 -16.43 -14.91
N ARG A 321 -12.68 -15.16 -15.13
CA ARG A 321 -12.60 -14.52 -16.45
C ARG A 321 -11.20 -13.97 -16.78
N GLY A 322 -10.19 -14.31 -15.98
CA GLY A 322 -8.80 -13.89 -16.19
C GLY A 322 -8.63 -12.37 -16.23
N LEU A 323 -8.04 -11.87 -17.32
CA LEU A 323 -7.66 -10.46 -17.46
C LEU A 323 -8.80 -9.52 -17.91
N ALA A 324 -9.90 -10.07 -18.44
CA ALA A 324 -11.00 -9.26 -19.00
C ALA A 324 -11.61 -8.25 -18.01
N PRO A 325 -11.81 -8.57 -16.70
CA PRO A 325 -12.32 -7.62 -15.73
C PRO A 325 -11.44 -6.38 -15.54
N ILE A 326 -10.11 -6.53 -15.65
CA ILE A 326 -9.16 -5.41 -15.57
C ILE A 326 -9.38 -4.45 -16.74
N THR A 327 -9.48 -4.97 -17.97
CA THR A 327 -9.71 -4.17 -19.18
C THR A 327 -11.04 -3.43 -19.10
N ILE A 328 -12.11 -4.12 -18.67
CA ILE A 328 -13.44 -3.51 -18.52
C ILE A 328 -13.38 -2.38 -17.48
N LEU A 329 -12.70 -2.60 -16.35
CA LEU A 329 -12.65 -1.62 -15.29
C LEU A 329 -11.81 -0.39 -15.66
N PHE A 330 -10.72 -0.55 -16.42
CA PHE A 330 -10.00 0.57 -17.03
C PHE A 330 -10.90 1.37 -17.98
N ALA A 331 -11.67 0.68 -18.84
CA ALA A 331 -12.58 1.34 -19.78
C ALA A 331 -13.67 2.13 -19.05
N ILE A 332 -14.26 1.59 -17.98
CA ILE A 332 -15.26 2.28 -17.16
C ILE A 332 -14.63 3.45 -16.38
N ALA A 333 -13.38 3.33 -15.95
CA ALA A 333 -12.67 4.41 -15.24
C ALA A 333 -12.57 5.70 -16.07
N VAL A 334 -12.44 5.59 -17.41
CA VAL A 334 -12.33 6.76 -18.30
C VAL A 334 -13.52 7.72 -18.13
N PRO A 335 -14.78 7.33 -18.44
CA PRO A 335 -15.92 8.23 -18.30
C PRO A 335 -16.21 8.59 -16.85
N VAL A 336 -15.98 7.70 -15.89
CA VAL A 336 -16.23 7.97 -14.47
C VAL A 336 -15.31 9.08 -13.96
N VAL A 337 -14.00 8.95 -14.16
CA VAL A 337 -13.02 9.96 -13.71
C VAL A 337 -13.25 11.29 -14.41
N ALA A 338 -13.49 11.29 -15.74
CA ALA A 338 -13.81 12.50 -16.49
C ALA A 338 -15.07 13.20 -15.96
N SER A 339 -16.10 12.44 -15.58
CA SER A 339 -17.38 12.98 -15.11
C SER A 339 -17.30 13.63 -13.73
N ILE A 340 -16.34 13.26 -12.88
CA ILE A 340 -16.18 13.87 -11.54
C ILE A 340 -16.05 15.39 -11.66
N GLY A 341 -15.25 15.88 -12.61
CA GLY A 341 -14.98 17.29 -12.77
C GLY A 341 -16.17 18.11 -13.31
N TYR A 342 -17.07 17.49 -14.05
CA TYR A 342 -18.21 18.18 -14.66
C TYR A 342 -19.52 17.92 -13.90
N LEU A 343 -19.93 16.66 -13.83
CA LEU A 343 -21.19 16.30 -13.20
C LEU A 343 -21.12 16.30 -11.67
N GLY A 344 -19.95 15.91 -11.11
CA GLY A 344 -19.75 15.88 -9.67
C GLY A 344 -19.86 17.27 -9.03
N LEU A 345 -19.42 18.32 -9.70
CA LEU A 345 -19.49 19.68 -9.18
C LEU A 345 -20.89 20.31 -9.23
N LEU A 346 -21.86 19.68 -9.91
CA LEU A 346 -23.24 20.16 -9.98
C LEU A 346 -24.01 19.94 -8.67
N SER A 347 -23.77 18.84 -7.99
CA SER A 347 -24.43 18.52 -6.73
C SER A 347 -23.60 17.58 -5.86
N LEU A 348 -23.75 17.70 -4.53
CA LEU A 348 -23.07 16.83 -3.58
C LEU A 348 -23.41 15.34 -3.77
N PRO A 349 -24.69 14.93 -3.96
CA PRO A 349 -25.00 13.52 -4.22
C PRO A 349 -24.32 12.98 -5.47
N ALA A 350 -24.29 13.74 -6.59
CA ALA A 350 -23.61 13.33 -7.81
C ALA A 350 -22.09 13.17 -7.56
N LEU A 351 -21.47 14.11 -6.83
CA LEU A 351 -20.08 14.03 -6.47
C LEU A 351 -19.77 12.74 -5.67
N LEU A 352 -20.57 12.44 -4.64
CA LEU A 352 -20.34 11.27 -3.80
C LEU A 352 -20.49 9.96 -4.57
N VAL A 353 -21.46 9.88 -5.48
CA VAL A 353 -21.66 8.71 -6.36
C VAL A 353 -20.47 8.55 -7.31
N LEU A 354 -20.03 9.64 -7.95
CA LEU A 354 -18.91 9.60 -8.89
C LEU A 354 -17.58 9.31 -8.20
N GLU A 355 -17.36 9.87 -7.00
CA GLU A 355 -16.18 9.56 -6.19
C GLU A 355 -16.17 8.10 -5.72
N PHE A 356 -17.33 7.54 -5.35
CA PHE A 356 -17.43 6.11 -5.04
C PHE A 356 -17.03 5.25 -6.23
N PHE A 357 -17.60 5.51 -7.42
CA PHE A 357 -17.26 4.74 -8.62
C PHE A 357 -15.86 5.06 -9.15
N GLY A 358 -15.35 6.28 -8.94
CA GLY A 358 -13.96 6.64 -9.21
C GLY A 358 -13.00 5.79 -8.39
N GLY A 359 -13.25 5.70 -7.09
CA GLY A 359 -12.50 4.83 -6.19
C GLY A 359 -12.63 3.36 -6.55
N PHE A 360 -13.87 2.90 -6.80
CA PHE A 360 -14.17 1.53 -7.24
C PHE A 360 -13.34 1.12 -8.46
N CYS A 361 -13.27 2.00 -9.46
CA CYS A 361 -12.47 1.75 -10.66
C CYS A 361 -10.97 1.86 -10.35
N VAL A 362 -10.49 3.01 -9.87
CA VAL A 362 -9.06 3.32 -9.81
C VAL A 362 -8.34 2.54 -8.71
N LEU A 363 -8.84 2.60 -7.47
CA LEU A 363 -8.24 1.85 -6.35
C LEU A 363 -8.58 0.35 -6.45
N GLY A 364 -9.79 0.00 -6.91
CA GLY A 364 -10.17 -1.39 -7.20
C GLY A 364 -9.26 -2.04 -8.24
N LEU A 365 -8.88 -1.32 -9.31
CA LEU A 365 -7.88 -1.76 -10.28
C LEU A 365 -6.53 -2.08 -9.62
N GLN A 366 -6.09 -1.32 -8.61
CA GLN A 366 -4.81 -1.58 -7.94
C GLN A 366 -4.78 -2.97 -7.29
N PHE A 367 -5.88 -3.38 -6.64
CA PHE A 367 -6.00 -4.73 -6.09
C PHE A 367 -5.95 -5.79 -7.20
N GLY A 368 -6.67 -5.53 -8.30
CA GLY A 368 -6.68 -6.42 -9.46
C GLY A 368 -5.33 -6.56 -10.14
N ILE A 369 -4.62 -5.47 -10.36
CA ILE A 369 -3.29 -5.47 -11.01
C ILE A 369 -2.26 -6.17 -10.10
N ASN A 370 -2.36 -6.02 -8.78
CA ASN A 370 -1.53 -6.75 -7.83
C ASN A 370 -1.76 -8.28 -7.93
N ALA A 371 -3.03 -8.71 -8.01
CA ALA A 371 -3.37 -10.11 -8.22
C ALA A 371 -2.87 -10.62 -9.59
N LEU A 372 -3.00 -9.80 -10.63
CA LEU A 372 -2.56 -10.10 -11.99
C LEU A 372 -1.05 -10.39 -12.05
N ALA A 373 -0.22 -9.64 -11.32
CA ALA A 373 1.21 -9.92 -11.22
C ALA A 373 1.49 -11.32 -10.64
N GLY A 374 0.65 -11.78 -9.71
CA GLY A 374 0.71 -13.14 -9.15
C GLY A 374 0.26 -14.23 -10.12
N MET A 375 -0.60 -13.92 -11.10
CA MET A 375 -1.13 -14.86 -12.09
C MET A 375 -0.22 -15.00 -13.31
N ILE A 376 0.33 -13.90 -13.80
CA ILE A 376 1.11 -13.85 -15.05
C ILE A 376 2.49 -14.51 -14.87
N TYR A 377 3.17 -14.25 -13.77
CA TYR A 377 4.52 -14.74 -13.59
C TYR A 377 4.54 -16.22 -13.14
N PRO A 378 5.39 -17.06 -13.77
CA PRO A 378 5.67 -18.42 -13.31
C PRO A 378 6.08 -18.43 -11.84
N THR A 379 5.78 -19.52 -11.14
CA THR A 379 6.08 -19.65 -9.69
C THR A 379 7.54 -19.38 -9.33
N SER A 380 8.47 -19.71 -10.23
CA SER A 380 9.90 -19.49 -10.05
C SER A 380 10.33 -18.03 -9.95
N VAL A 381 9.62 -17.12 -10.65
CA VAL A 381 9.96 -15.68 -10.71
C VAL A 381 8.83 -14.78 -10.21
N ARG A 382 7.71 -15.35 -9.73
CA ARG A 382 6.50 -14.64 -9.34
C ARG A 382 6.75 -13.54 -8.28
N SER A 383 7.44 -13.86 -7.21
CA SER A 383 7.75 -12.92 -6.13
C SER A 383 8.64 -11.77 -6.63
N ASN A 384 9.63 -12.12 -7.46
CA ASN A 384 10.52 -11.13 -8.07
C ASN A 384 9.76 -10.23 -9.05
N GLY A 385 8.90 -10.81 -9.91
CA GLY A 385 8.09 -10.09 -10.89
C GLY A 385 7.09 -9.13 -10.23
N ALA A 386 6.38 -9.58 -9.20
CA ALA A 386 5.47 -8.73 -8.44
C ALA A 386 6.22 -7.59 -7.72
N GLY A 387 7.39 -7.87 -7.15
CA GLY A 387 8.23 -6.87 -6.50
C GLY A 387 8.71 -5.79 -7.48
N TRP A 388 9.19 -6.18 -8.67
CA TRP A 388 9.58 -5.24 -9.71
C TRP A 388 8.40 -4.44 -10.25
N ALA A 389 7.25 -5.06 -10.48
CA ALA A 389 6.05 -4.37 -10.95
C ALA A 389 5.59 -3.28 -9.96
N LEU A 390 5.58 -3.59 -8.66
CA LEU A 390 5.29 -2.62 -7.61
C LEU A 390 6.36 -1.52 -7.52
N GLY A 391 7.64 -1.87 -7.63
CA GLY A 391 8.75 -0.92 -7.61
C GLY A 391 8.69 0.07 -8.77
N ILE A 392 8.50 -0.40 -9.99
CA ILE A 392 8.32 0.45 -11.19
C ILE A 392 7.01 1.26 -11.08
N GLY A 393 5.94 0.66 -10.59
CA GLY A 393 4.67 1.35 -10.35
C GLY A 393 4.81 2.57 -9.42
N ARG A 394 5.75 2.55 -8.47
CA ARG A 394 6.04 3.71 -7.59
C ARG A 394 6.47 4.95 -8.36
N VAL A 395 7.07 4.81 -9.55
CA VAL A 395 7.36 5.94 -10.42
C VAL A 395 6.06 6.68 -10.77
N GLY A 396 5.00 5.94 -11.12
CA GLY A 396 3.67 6.52 -11.36
C GLY A 396 3.15 7.28 -10.14
N SER A 397 3.27 6.72 -8.95
CA SER A 397 2.81 7.38 -7.72
C SER A 397 3.53 8.70 -7.45
N ILE A 398 4.82 8.80 -7.77
CA ILE A 398 5.62 10.03 -7.62
C ILE A 398 5.25 11.05 -8.70
N VAL A 399 5.09 10.60 -9.94
CA VAL A 399 4.83 11.46 -11.10
C VAL A 399 3.40 12.04 -11.06
N GLY A 400 2.42 11.30 -10.55
CA GLY A 400 1.03 11.74 -10.49
C GLY A 400 0.83 13.11 -9.82
N PRO A 401 1.24 13.31 -8.57
CA PRO A 401 1.14 14.62 -7.92
C PRO A 401 1.94 15.72 -8.62
N LEU A 402 3.10 15.40 -9.22
CA LEU A 402 3.91 16.37 -9.96
C LEU A 402 3.21 16.85 -11.24
N ILE A 403 2.59 15.95 -11.99
CA ILE A 403 1.78 16.32 -13.16
C ILE A 403 0.65 17.25 -12.73
N GLY A 404 -0.04 16.95 -11.64
CA GLY A 404 -1.08 17.82 -11.11
C GLY A 404 -0.57 19.22 -10.76
N ALA A 405 0.61 19.31 -10.18
CA ALA A 405 1.26 20.60 -9.88
C ALA A 405 1.53 21.41 -11.16
N VAL A 406 2.04 20.77 -12.21
CA VAL A 406 2.31 21.41 -13.50
C VAL A 406 1.01 21.91 -14.14
N LEU A 407 -0.04 21.09 -14.17
CA LEU A 407 -1.33 21.46 -14.74
C LEU A 407 -1.99 22.61 -13.97
N ILE A 408 -1.93 22.61 -12.63
CA ILE A 408 -2.44 23.70 -11.80
C ILE A 408 -1.62 24.98 -12.02
N GLY A 409 -0.28 24.86 -12.11
CA GLY A 409 0.60 25.98 -12.42
C GLY A 409 0.35 26.58 -13.81
N ALA A 410 -0.12 25.77 -14.76
CA ALA A 410 -0.56 26.20 -16.08
C ALA A 410 -2.00 26.76 -16.10
N HIS A 411 -2.61 26.98 -14.91
CA HIS A 411 -3.94 27.57 -14.73
C HIS A 411 -5.11 26.78 -15.33
N PHE A 412 -4.97 25.44 -15.45
CA PHE A 412 -6.08 24.59 -15.84
C PHE A 412 -7.17 24.57 -14.74
N ARG A 413 -8.43 24.58 -15.19
CA ARG A 413 -9.59 24.53 -14.28
C ARG A 413 -9.75 23.15 -13.65
N PRO A 414 -10.36 23.03 -12.45
CA PRO A 414 -10.59 21.74 -11.79
C PRO A 414 -11.21 20.67 -12.71
N GLN A 415 -12.19 21.07 -13.54
CA GLN A 415 -12.84 20.20 -14.51
C GLN A 415 -11.87 19.56 -15.51
N GLN A 416 -10.94 20.37 -16.01
CA GLN A 416 -9.93 19.93 -16.98
C GLN A 416 -8.91 18.98 -16.34
N LEU A 417 -8.59 19.14 -15.04
CA LEU A 417 -7.68 18.25 -14.36
C LEU A 417 -8.22 16.81 -14.26
N TYR A 418 -9.50 16.65 -13.98
CA TYR A 418 -10.13 15.31 -13.99
C TYR A 418 -10.16 14.71 -15.39
N LEU A 419 -10.33 15.54 -16.43
CA LEU A 419 -10.23 15.10 -17.84
C LEU A 419 -8.81 14.62 -18.17
N PHE A 420 -7.78 15.38 -17.76
CA PHE A 420 -6.38 14.94 -17.91
C PHE A 420 -6.08 13.65 -17.16
N ALA A 421 -6.66 13.45 -15.96
CA ALA A 421 -6.52 12.21 -15.22
C ALA A 421 -7.19 11.00 -15.93
N ALA A 422 -8.20 11.23 -16.75
CA ALA A 422 -8.85 10.17 -17.53
C ALA A 422 -8.01 9.71 -18.75
N ILE A 423 -7.14 10.56 -19.30
CA ILE A 423 -6.32 10.22 -20.49
C ILE A 423 -5.42 9.00 -20.24
N PRO A 424 -4.64 8.91 -19.14
CA PRO A 424 -3.87 7.71 -18.86
C PRO A 424 -4.72 6.44 -18.73
N MET A 425 -5.99 6.55 -18.27
CA MET A 425 -6.89 5.39 -18.20
C MET A 425 -7.26 4.85 -19.58
N VAL A 426 -7.31 5.70 -20.63
CA VAL A 426 -7.46 5.24 -22.03
C VAL A 426 -6.24 4.40 -22.43
N VAL A 427 -5.03 4.86 -22.14
CA VAL A 427 -3.80 4.11 -22.41
C VAL A 427 -3.80 2.79 -21.61
N GLY A 428 -4.24 2.82 -20.36
CA GLY A 428 -4.40 1.63 -19.52
C GLY A 428 -5.41 0.62 -20.12
N THR A 429 -6.51 1.11 -20.70
CA THR A 429 -7.50 0.27 -21.41
C THR A 429 -6.85 -0.44 -22.59
N LEU A 430 -6.14 0.30 -23.43
CA LEU A 430 -5.47 -0.26 -24.62
C LEU A 430 -4.37 -1.25 -24.22
N ALA A 431 -3.55 -0.89 -23.23
CA ALA A 431 -2.46 -1.74 -22.73
C ALA A 431 -3.01 -3.02 -22.08
N SER A 432 -4.07 -2.93 -21.28
CA SER A 432 -4.69 -4.11 -20.66
C SER A 432 -5.37 -5.02 -21.69
N TYR A 433 -5.99 -4.45 -22.73
CA TYR A 433 -6.53 -5.21 -23.83
C TYR A 433 -5.44 -5.94 -24.62
N ALA A 434 -4.34 -5.26 -24.95
CA ALA A 434 -3.19 -5.87 -25.61
C ALA A 434 -2.60 -7.00 -24.74
N LEU A 435 -2.44 -6.77 -23.45
CA LEU A 435 -1.96 -7.78 -22.49
C LEU A 435 -2.88 -9.00 -22.46
N MET A 436 -4.19 -8.78 -22.41
CA MET A 436 -5.20 -9.86 -22.43
C MET A 436 -5.10 -10.70 -23.70
N ARG A 437 -4.98 -10.08 -24.88
CA ARG A 437 -4.85 -10.77 -26.16
C ARG A 437 -3.56 -11.59 -26.24
N LEU A 438 -2.44 -11.02 -25.81
CA LEU A 438 -1.14 -11.71 -25.80
C LEU A 438 -1.12 -12.87 -24.81
N TYR A 439 -1.77 -12.73 -23.68
CA TYR A 439 -1.85 -13.77 -22.67
C TYR A 439 -2.66 -14.97 -23.19
N HIS A 440 -3.87 -14.75 -23.75
CA HIS A 440 -4.70 -15.81 -24.34
C HIS A 440 -3.98 -16.53 -25.50
N ALA A 441 -3.38 -15.77 -26.41
CA ALA A 441 -2.66 -16.36 -27.56
C ALA A 441 -1.48 -17.24 -27.16
N ARG A 442 -1.00 -17.17 -25.93
CA ARG A 442 0.19 -17.87 -25.47
C ARG A 442 -0.11 -19.02 -24.50
N PHE A 443 -1.10 -18.88 -23.64
CA PHE A 443 -1.34 -19.80 -22.51
C PHE A 443 -2.67 -20.54 -22.60
N GLU A 444 -3.53 -20.18 -23.55
CA GLU A 444 -4.74 -20.89 -23.97
C GLU A 444 -4.65 -21.28 -25.45
#